data_bb0b8580f6fef8ac40fe140930bea4d7
#
_entry.id   bb0b8580f6fef8ac40fe140930bea4d7
#
_cell.length_a   1.000
_cell.length_b   1.000
_cell.length_c   1.000
_cell.angle_alpha   90.00
_cell.angle_beta   90.00
_cell.angle_gamma   90.00
#
_symmetry.space_group_name_H-M   'P 1'
#
loop_
_entity.id
_entity.type
_entity.pdbx_description
1 polymer ?
#
loop_
_entity_poly.entity_id
_entity_poly.type
_entity_poly.pdbx_seq_one_letter_code
_entity_poly.pdbx_strand_id
1 'polypeptide(L)'
;MFDTIHHIAIIGSDYDKSKYFYVDLLGFEIIRENYRKERDDYKIDLACGEQEIELFIIKDAPARVNYPEALGLRHLAFKVKSVDDTVKELNAKGIATEP
;
A
#
# COMPACT_ATOMS: atom_id res chain seq x y z
N MET A 1 25.37 9.39 -2.43
CA MET A 1 24.82 9.29 -1.08
C MET A 1 23.74 8.21 -1.03
N PHE A 2 22.51 8.48 -1.42
CA PHE A 2 21.49 7.42 -1.50
C PHE A 2 21.31 6.98 -2.95
N ASP A 3 21.17 5.66 -3.17
CA ASP A 3 21.05 5.13 -4.53
C ASP A 3 19.61 5.11 -5.02
N THR A 4 18.73 4.56 -4.21
CA THR A 4 17.34 4.34 -4.61
C THR A 4 16.45 4.19 -3.37
N ILE A 5 15.15 4.14 -3.58
CA ILE A 5 14.20 3.83 -2.52
C ILE A 5 14.21 2.31 -2.34
N HIS A 6 14.47 1.85 -1.12
CA HIS A 6 14.46 0.43 -0.78
C HIS A 6 13.04 -0.05 -0.49
N HIS A 7 12.33 0.66 0.36
CA HIS A 7 10.95 0.32 0.71
C HIS A 7 10.17 1.55 1.15
N ILE A 8 8.86 1.40 1.15
CA ILE A 8 7.91 2.41 1.64
C ILE A 8 7.00 1.68 2.63
N ALA A 9 6.72 2.32 3.76
CA ALA A 9 5.82 1.76 4.77
C ALA A 9 4.45 2.43 4.68
N ILE A 10 3.39 1.63 4.71
CA ILE A 10 2.00 2.07 4.66
C ILE A 10 1.28 1.46 5.85
N ILE A 11 0.42 2.24 6.50
CA ILE A 11 -0.37 1.77 7.63
C ILE A 11 -1.82 1.61 7.22
N GLY A 12 -2.37 0.42 7.46
CA GLY A 12 -3.80 0.14 7.37
C GLY A 12 -4.32 -0.28 8.74
N SER A 13 -5.62 -0.14 8.98
CA SER A 13 -6.22 -0.48 10.28
C SER A 13 -6.98 -1.81 10.28
N ASP A 14 -7.28 -2.37 9.13
CA ASP A 14 -8.05 -3.60 8.97
C ASP A 14 -7.24 -4.62 8.16
N TYR A 15 -6.92 -5.75 8.79
CA TYR A 15 -6.09 -6.80 8.18
C TYR A 15 -6.71 -7.33 6.88
N ASP A 16 -7.96 -7.76 6.94
CA ASP A 16 -8.60 -8.41 5.78
C ASP A 16 -8.81 -7.43 4.62
N LYS A 17 -9.29 -6.23 4.91
CA LYS A 17 -9.52 -5.20 3.88
C LYS A 17 -8.21 -4.74 3.24
N SER A 18 -7.18 -4.50 4.04
CA SER A 18 -5.89 -4.04 3.53
C SER A 18 -5.22 -5.10 2.67
N LYS A 19 -5.21 -6.35 3.15
CA LYS A 19 -4.64 -7.47 2.40
C LYS A 19 -5.39 -7.71 1.10
N TYR A 20 -6.72 -7.67 1.13
CA TYR A 20 -7.54 -7.81 -0.05
C TYR A 20 -7.22 -6.72 -1.08
N PHE A 21 -7.11 -5.47 -0.64
CA PHE A 21 -6.82 -4.36 -1.54
C PHE A 21 -5.43 -4.49 -2.19
N TYR A 22 -4.39 -4.64 -1.38
CA TYR A 22 -3.03 -4.65 -1.92
C TYR A 22 -2.65 -5.95 -2.63
N VAL A 23 -3.08 -7.09 -2.14
CA VAL A 23 -2.69 -8.38 -2.69
C VAL A 23 -3.67 -8.85 -3.77
N ASP A 24 -4.96 -8.90 -3.45
CA ASP A 24 -5.95 -9.46 -4.38
C ASP A 24 -6.32 -8.48 -5.49
N LEU A 25 -6.56 -7.21 -5.16
CA LEU A 25 -6.96 -6.22 -6.16
C LEU A 25 -5.78 -5.63 -6.91
N LEU A 26 -4.74 -5.16 -6.21
CA LEU A 26 -3.58 -4.56 -6.86
C LEU A 26 -2.54 -5.57 -7.33
N GLY A 27 -2.59 -6.79 -6.81
CA GLY A 27 -1.75 -7.89 -7.31
C GLY A 27 -0.32 -7.93 -6.79
N PHE A 28 0.00 -7.25 -5.69
CA PHE A 28 1.32 -7.34 -5.09
C PHE A 28 1.54 -8.71 -4.45
N GLU A 29 2.71 -9.28 -4.65
CA GLU A 29 3.08 -10.57 -4.03
C GLU A 29 3.57 -10.36 -2.59
N ILE A 30 3.13 -11.25 -1.70
CA ILE A 30 3.64 -11.28 -0.33
C ILE A 30 5.02 -11.94 -0.31
N ILE A 31 6.01 -11.22 0.21
CA ILE A 31 7.36 -11.75 0.42
C ILE A 31 7.41 -12.47 1.76
N ARG A 32 6.89 -11.83 2.80
CA ARG A 32 6.81 -12.38 4.15
C ARG A 32 5.73 -11.67 4.95
N GLU A 33 5.23 -12.34 5.96
CA GLU A 33 4.20 -11.79 6.84
C GLU A 33 4.55 -12.16 8.28
N ASN A 34 4.55 -11.18 9.18
CA ASN A 34 4.88 -11.37 10.58
C ASN A 34 3.85 -10.71 11.48
N TYR A 35 3.40 -11.45 12.50
CA TYR A 35 2.66 -10.86 13.61
C TYR A 35 3.68 -10.41 14.66
N ARG A 36 3.62 -9.14 15.05
CA ARG A 36 4.50 -8.56 16.07
C ARG A 36 3.78 -8.51 17.41
N LYS A 37 4.02 -9.52 18.23
CA LYS A 37 3.32 -9.72 19.50
C LYS A 37 3.43 -8.53 20.46
N GLU A 38 4.60 -7.92 20.54
CA GLU A 38 4.88 -6.80 21.45
C GLU A 38 4.05 -5.56 21.11
N ARG A 39 3.64 -5.42 19.86
CA ARG A 39 2.86 -4.29 19.36
C ARG A 39 1.43 -4.67 19.01
N ASP A 40 1.10 -5.94 19.06
CA ASP A 40 -0.18 -6.48 18.59
C ASP A 40 -0.55 -5.96 17.21
N ASP A 41 0.38 -6.04 16.27
CA ASP A 41 0.16 -5.64 14.89
C ASP A 41 0.76 -6.66 13.91
N TYR A 42 0.43 -6.48 12.63
CA TYR A 42 1.00 -7.27 11.54
C TYR A 42 1.91 -6.41 10.68
N LYS A 43 2.96 -7.04 10.15
CA LYS A 43 3.82 -6.44 9.14
C LYS A 43 3.84 -7.39 7.95
N ILE A 44 3.33 -6.92 6.82
CA ILE A 44 3.24 -7.70 5.57
C ILE A 44 4.17 -7.03 4.57
N ASP A 45 5.21 -7.72 4.15
CA ASP A 45 6.15 -7.20 3.16
C ASP A 45 5.73 -7.66 1.78
N LEU A 46 5.53 -6.69 0.89
CA LEU A 46 5.06 -6.90 -0.47
C LEU A 46 6.16 -6.55 -1.48
N ALA A 47 6.24 -7.30 -2.56
CA ALA A 47 7.16 -7.03 -3.66
C ALA A 47 6.55 -5.99 -4.61
N CYS A 48 7.33 -4.98 -4.96
CA CYS A 48 6.98 -3.98 -5.97
C CYS A 48 8.20 -3.73 -6.84
N GLY A 49 8.37 -4.52 -7.91
CA GLY A 49 9.60 -4.50 -8.70
C GLY A 49 10.80 -4.82 -7.82
N GLU A 50 11.80 -3.95 -7.80
CA GLU A 50 12.98 -4.09 -6.95
C GLU A 50 12.81 -3.46 -5.58
N GLN A 51 11.71 -2.76 -5.33
CA GLN A 51 11.38 -2.15 -4.04
C GLN A 51 10.41 -3.04 -3.28
N GLU A 52 10.22 -2.72 -2.00
CA GLU A 52 9.23 -3.38 -1.15
C GLU A 52 8.24 -2.37 -0.61
N ILE A 53 7.04 -2.85 -0.35
CA ILE A 53 6.03 -2.10 0.41
C ILE A 53 5.86 -2.85 1.72
N GLU A 54 6.11 -2.18 2.84
CA GLU A 54 5.87 -2.73 4.17
C GLU A 54 4.49 -2.27 4.62
N LEU A 55 3.54 -3.19 4.59
CA LEU A 55 2.17 -2.92 5.01
C LEU A 55 2.02 -3.29 6.48
N PHE A 56 1.83 -2.26 7.32
CA PHE A 56 1.60 -2.46 8.75
C PHE A 56 0.10 -2.38 9.03
N ILE A 57 -0.41 -3.34 9.79
CA ILE A 57 -1.81 -3.34 10.20
C ILE A 57 -1.87 -2.97 11.68
N ILE A 58 -2.33 -1.76 11.96
CA ILE A 58 -2.41 -1.17 13.29
C ILE A 58 -3.87 -0.80 13.56
N LYS A 59 -4.55 -1.56 14.40
CA LYS A 59 -6.01 -1.48 14.61
C LYS A 59 -6.52 -0.08 14.94
N ASP A 60 -5.83 0.64 15.81
CA ASP A 60 -6.29 1.91 16.33
C ASP A 60 -5.55 3.10 15.72
N ALA A 61 -4.95 2.92 14.55
CA ALA A 61 -4.26 4.00 13.87
C ALA A 61 -5.25 5.12 13.51
N PRO A 62 -4.93 6.38 13.80
CA PRO A 62 -5.81 7.49 13.43
C PRO A 62 -5.85 7.67 11.91
N ALA A 63 -6.93 8.24 11.41
CA ALA A 63 -7.06 8.54 10.00
C ALA A 63 -5.99 9.54 9.55
N ARG A 64 -5.51 9.36 8.33
CA ARG A 64 -4.53 10.28 7.75
C ARG A 64 -5.15 11.65 7.54
N VAL A 65 -4.38 12.70 7.86
CA VAL A 65 -4.82 14.09 7.65
C VAL A 65 -4.65 14.45 6.17
N ASN A 66 -5.76 14.65 5.47
CA ASN A 66 -5.79 15.06 4.06
C ASN A 66 -6.22 16.52 3.87
N TYR A 67 -7.08 17.02 4.73
CA TYR A 67 -7.61 18.39 4.68
C TYR A 67 -7.57 19.00 6.08
N PRO A 68 -6.74 20.04 6.30
CA PRO A 68 -5.75 20.54 5.37
C PRO A 68 -4.62 19.54 5.12
N GLU A 69 -3.92 19.67 4.00
CA GLU A 69 -2.77 18.81 3.70
C GLU A 69 -1.67 19.05 4.73
N ALA A 70 -1.12 17.97 5.25
CA ALA A 70 -0.04 18.01 6.22
C ALA A 70 1.34 17.98 5.54
N LEU A 71 2.34 18.49 6.23
CA LEU A 71 3.72 18.42 5.74
C LEU A 71 4.20 16.96 5.66
N GLY A 72 5.05 16.69 4.70
CA GLY A 72 5.67 15.38 4.51
C GLY A 72 5.22 14.69 3.23
N LEU A 73 5.24 13.37 3.24
CA LEU A 73 4.87 12.58 2.07
C LEU A 73 3.41 12.84 1.69
N ARG A 74 3.18 13.26 0.45
CA ARG A 74 1.84 13.62 -0.02
C ARG A 74 1.10 12.43 -0.61
N HIS A 75 1.73 11.69 -1.52
CA HIS A 75 1.14 10.50 -2.15
C HIS A 75 2.21 9.57 -2.68
N LEU A 76 1.79 8.39 -3.07
CA LEU A 76 2.62 7.37 -3.70
C LEU A 76 2.09 7.13 -5.11
N ALA A 77 2.98 7.13 -6.09
CA ALA A 77 2.63 6.89 -7.48
C ALA A 77 3.39 5.68 -8.03
N PHE A 78 2.70 4.88 -8.82
CA PHE A 78 3.28 3.70 -9.47
C PHE A 78 3.37 3.94 -10.97
N LYS A 79 4.48 3.51 -11.56
CA LYS A 79 4.64 3.50 -13.01
C LYS A 79 3.99 2.24 -13.58
N VAL A 80 3.21 2.39 -14.63
CA VAL A 80 2.58 1.28 -15.35
C VAL A 80 2.91 1.40 -16.85
N LYS A 81 2.74 0.32 -17.59
CA LYS A 81 2.98 0.32 -19.04
C LYS A 81 1.93 1.14 -19.79
N SER A 82 0.68 1.00 -19.41
CA SER A 82 -0.46 1.71 -20.01
C SER A 82 -1.40 2.17 -18.90
N VAL A 83 -1.57 3.48 -18.77
CA VAL A 83 -2.49 4.06 -17.81
C VAL A 83 -3.93 3.66 -18.17
N ASP A 84 -4.30 3.74 -19.45
CA ASP A 84 -5.65 3.40 -19.88
C ASP A 84 -6.02 1.95 -19.58
N ASP A 85 -5.12 1.00 -19.87
CA ASP A 85 -5.36 -0.41 -19.58
C ASP A 85 -5.45 -0.68 -18.08
N THR A 86 -4.58 -0.04 -17.30
CA THR A 86 -4.59 -0.17 -15.84
C THR A 86 -5.88 0.37 -15.25
N VAL A 87 -6.36 1.53 -15.71
CA VAL A 87 -7.62 2.10 -15.27
C VAL A 87 -8.79 1.15 -15.56
N LYS A 88 -8.83 0.56 -16.76
CA LYS A 88 -9.86 -0.43 -17.12
C LYS A 88 -9.85 -1.63 -16.19
N GLU A 89 -8.67 -2.16 -15.91
CA GLU A 89 -8.51 -3.31 -15.02
C GLU A 89 -8.97 -2.99 -13.60
N LEU A 90 -8.55 -1.84 -13.05
CA LEU A 90 -8.95 -1.40 -11.73
C LEU A 90 -10.46 -1.20 -11.63
N ASN A 91 -11.05 -0.54 -12.62
CA ASN A 91 -12.50 -0.33 -12.66
C ASN A 91 -13.27 -1.65 -12.73
N ALA A 92 -12.76 -2.62 -13.50
CA ALA A 92 -13.36 -3.95 -13.56
C ALA A 92 -13.33 -4.69 -12.22
N LYS A 93 -12.36 -4.36 -11.37
CA LYS A 93 -12.26 -4.90 -10.00
C LYS A 93 -13.04 -4.08 -8.96
N GLY A 94 -13.78 -3.08 -9.41
CA GLY A 94 -14.59 -2.22 -8.53
C GLY A 94 -13.82 -1.08 -7.87
N ILE A 95 -12.62 -0.78 -8.32
CA ILE A 95 -11.82 0.33 -7.79
C ILE A 95 -12.14 1.59 -8.59
N ALA A 96 -12.58 2.64 -7.90
CA ALA A 96 -12.85 3.93 -8.52
C ALA A 96 -11.53 4.62 -8.89
N THR A 97 -11.53 5.28 -10.03
CA THR A 97 -10.39 6.07 -10.51
C THR A 97 -10.84 7.45 -10.91
N GLU A 98 -9.94 8.42 -10.80
CA GLU A 98 -10.20 9.79 -11.26
C GLU A 98 -9.68 9.95 -12.69
N PRO A 99 -10.30 10.85 -13.49
CA PRO A 99 -9.87 11.13 -14.87
C PRO A 99 -8.44 11.63 -14.96
#